data_4d93ce8ad0137dac1f4ff7f2fb7fc936
#
_entry.id   4d93ce8ad0137dac1f4ff7f2fb7fc936
#
_cell.length_a   1.000
_cell.length_b   1.000
_cell.length_c   1.000
_cell.angle_alpha   90.00
_cell.angle_beta   90.00
_cell.angle_gamma   90.00
#
_symmetry.space_group_name_H-M   'P 1'
#
loop_
_entity.id
_entity.type
_entity.pdbx_description
1 polymer ?
#
loop_
_entity_poly.entity_id
_entity_poly.type
_entity_poly.pdbx_seq_one_letter_code
_entity_poly.pdbx_strand_id
1 'polypeptide(L)'
;MEKLRILVCGGRHFEDYALLNNILNKVLKDKMLAPKDVEIVSGHCVGADMLGERLAEENHVSVKIFPADWVKYKRSAGPIRNKQMIDYITCFENKMVVAFVSPNSKGTKQTISLAEKNKIPVIITEYGNG
;
A
#
# COMPACT_ATOMS: atom_id res chain seq x y z
N MET A 1 13.73 -17.41 -2.50
CA MET A 1 13.48 -16.11 -3.15
C MET A 1 12.75 -15.18 -2.22
N GLU A 2 13.21 -13.96 -2.14
CA GLU A 2 12.57 -12.95 -1.30
C GLU A 2 11.21 -12.54 -1.88
N LYS A 3 10.21 -12.41 -1.01
CA LYS A 3 8.88 -11.96 -1.46
C LYS A 3 8.92 -10.52 -1.95
N LEU A 4 8.06 -10.23 -2.93
CA LEU A 4 7.80 -8.86 -3.35
C LEU A 4 6.92 -8.20 -2.29
N ARG A 5 7.38 -7.10 -1.69
CA ARG A 5 6.57 -6.33 -0.76
C ARG A 5 5.84 -5.25 -1.52
N ILE A 6 4.51 -5.26 -1.46
CA ILE A 6 3.67 -4.28 -2.11
C ILE A 6 2.92 -3.49 -1.04
N LEU A 7 3.28 -2.22 -0.90
CA LEU A 7 2.56 -1.32 -0.01
C LEU A 7 1.36 -0.77 -0.76
N VAL A 8 0.15 -1.09 -0.29
CA VAL A 8 -1.09 -0.60 -0.87
C VAL A 8 -1.57 0.56 -0.01
N CYS A 9 -1.75 1.72 -0.61
CA CYS A 9 -2.23 2.90 0.09
C CYS A 9 -3.17 3.70 -0.79
N GLY A 10 -3.93 4.61 -0.18
CA GLY A 10 -4.87 5.43 -0.93
C GLY A 10 -5.85 6.14 -0.03
N GLY A 11 -6.76 6.89 -0.64
CA GLY A 11 -7.73 7.68 0.07
C GLY A 11 -8.79 6.83 0.78
N ARG A 12 -9.43 7.44 1.79
CA ARG A 12 -10.45 6.81 2.60
C ARG A 12 -11.70 6.42 1.81
N HIS A 13 -11.96 7.12 0.73
CA HIS A 13 -13.16 6.93 -0.07
C HIS A 13 -12.94 6.04 -1.28
N PHE A 14 -11.76 5.48 -1.43
CA PHE A 14 -11.48 4.55 -2.52
C PHE A 14 -12.21 3.23 -2.25
N GLU A 15 -13.07 2.84 -3.20
CA GLU A 15 -13.91 1.63 -3.05
C GLU A 15 -13.79 0.66 -4.23
N ASP A 16 -12.97 0.98 -5.21
CA ASP A 16 -12.92 0.18 -6.44
C ASP A 16 -12.02 -1.04 -6.29
N TYR A 17 -12.57 -2.05 -5.63
CA TYR A 17 -11.85 -3.30 -5.40
C TYR A 17 -11.45 -3.99 -6.70
N ALA A 18 -12.32 -3.95 -7.72
CA ALA A 18 -12.02 -4.57 -9.01
C ALA A 18 -10.78 -3.94 -9.64
N LEU A 19 -10.65 -2.62 -9.57
CA LEU A 19 -9.48 -1.92 -10.09
C LEU A 19 -8.21 -2.34 -9.34
N LEU A 20 -8.25 -2.37 -8.02
CA LEU A 20 -7.12 -2.83 -7.21
C LEU A 20 -6.72 -4.26 -7.59
N ASN A 21 -7.71 -5.14 -7.68
CA ASN A 21 -7.47 -6.54 -8.02
C ASN A 21 -6.84 -6.67 -9.42
N ASN A 22 -7.32 -5.89 -10.40
CA ASN A 22 -6.76 -5.91 -11.75
C ASN A 22 -5.32 -5.43 -11.78
N ILE A 23 -5.00 -4.38 -11.03
CA ILE A 23 -3.63 -3.85 -10.96
C ILE A 23 -2.69 -4.88 -10.36
N LEU A 24 -3.08 -5.50 -9.25
CA LEU A 24 -2.21 -6.49 -8.61
C LEU A 24 -2.06 -7.76 -9.45
N ASN A 25 -3.13 -8.20 -10.11
CA ASN A 25 -3.04 -9.34 -11.03
C ASN A 25 -2.08 -9.05 -12.19
N LYS A 26 -2.10 -7.82 -12.71
CA LYS A 26 -1.19 -7.43 -13.77
C LYS A 26 0.26 -7.43 -13.28
N VAL A 27 0.51 -6.92 -12.07
CA VAL A 27 1.84 -6.93 -11.47
C VAL A 27 2.36 -8.36 -11.33
N LEU A 28 1.54 -9.26 -10.82
CA LEU A 28 1.92 -10.66 -10.65
C LEU A 28 2.23 -11.31 -11.98
N LYS A 29 1.38 -11.08 -12.98
CA LYS A 29 1.57 -11.63 -14.32
C LYS A 29 2.87 -11.11 -14.96
N ASP A 30 3.08 -9.80 -14.93
CA ASP A 30 4.23 -9.17 -15.55
C ASP A 30 5.55 -9.63 -14.90
N LYS A 31 5.52 -9.88 -13.61
CA LYS A 31 6.70 -10.33 -12.84
C LYS A 31 6.80 -11.84 -12.71
N MET A 32 5.83 -12.56 -13.26
CA MET A 32 5.78 -14.04 -13.22
C MET A 32 5.78 -14.55 -11.77
N LEU A 33 4.99 -13.91 -10.91
CA LEU A 33 4.89 -14.26 -9.49
C LEU A 33 3.55 -14.91 -9.16
N ALA A 34 3.56 -15.80 -8.17
CA ALA A 34 2.36 -16.38 -7.60
C ALA A 34 1.98 -15.62 -6.32
N PRO A 35 0.74 -15.77 -5.81
CA PRO A 35 0.34 -15.12 -4.56
C PRO A 35 1.29 -15.42 -3.38
N LYS A 36 1.85 -16.61 -3.32
CA LYS A 36 2.79 -16.99 -2.25
C LYS A 36 4.08 -16.17 -2.28
N ASP A 37 4.38 -15.51 -3.41
CA ASP A 37 5.60 -14.75 -3.60
C ASP A 37 5.45 -13.28 -3.20
N VAL A 38 4.30 -12.90 -2.63
CA VAL A 38 3.96 -11.50 -2.35
C VAL A 38 3.55 -11.33 -0.89
N GLU A 39 3.93 -10.20 -0.32
CA GLU A 39 3.40 -9.73 0.96
C GLU A 39 2.81 -8.34 0.73
N ILE A 40 1.55 -8.16 1.13
CA ILE A 40 0.90 -6.85 1.10
C ILE A 40 1.24 -6.13 2.41
N VAL A 41 1.59 -4.85 2.30
CA VAL A 41 1.85 -3.99 3.46
C VAL A 41 0.73 -2.95 3.53
N SER A 42 0.08 -2.84 4.66
CA SER A 42 -1.11 -1.99 4.83
C SER A 42 -1.04 -1.15 6.11
N GLY A 43 -1.52 0.08 6.00
CA GLY A 43 -1.64 0.98 7.15
C GLY A 43 -2.96 0.81 7.92
N HIS A 44 -3.81 -0.11 7.48
CA HIS A 44 -5.05 -0.45 8.19
C HIS A 44 -6.06 0.71 8.28
N CYS A 45 -6.05 1.60 7.30
CA CYS A 45 -7.04 2.67 7.20
C CYS A 45 -8.21 2.27 6.33
N VAL A 46 -9.38 2.87 6.59
CA VAL A 46 -10.56 2.71 5.73
C VAL A 46 -10.18 3.11 4.29
N GLY A 47 -10.75 2.43 3.32
CA GLY A 47 -10.49 2.69 1.91
C GLY A 47 -9.49 1.73 1.31
N ALA A 48 -8.53 2.26 0.55
CA ALA A 48 -7.58 1.43 -0.20
C ALA A 48 -6.81 0.43 0.66
N ASP A 49 -6.38 0.86 1.86
CA ASP A 49 -5.64 -0.01 2.78
C ASP A 49 -6.43 -1.27 3.11
N MET A 50 -7.69 -1.10 3.53
CA MET A 50 -8.54 -2.24 3.90
C MET A 50 -8.87 -3.11 2.70
N LEU A 51 -9.00 -2.53 1.52
CA LEU A 51 -9.21 -3.31 0.29
C LEU A 51 -7.97 -4.16 -0.03
N GLY A 52 -6.78 -3.63 0.21
CA GLY A 52 -5.54 -4.41 0.06
C GLY A 52 -5.50 -5.60 1.01
N GLU A 53 -5.93 -5.40 2.25
CA GLU A 53 -6.03 -6.50 3.23
C GLU A 53 -7.06 -7.54 2.80
N ARG A 54 -8.20 -7.09 2.28
CA ARG A 54 -9.24 -7.99 1.76
C ARG A 54 -8.70 -8.83 0.61
N LEU A 55 -7.99 -8.19 -0.31
CA LEU A 55 -7.39 -8.90 -1.44
C LEU A 55 -6.40 -9.96 -0.97
N ALA A 56 -5.58 -9.62 0.03
CA ALA A 56 -4.61 -10.55 0.59
C ALA A 56 -5.33 -11.76 1.20
N GLU A 57 -6.38 -11.53 1.97
CA GLU A 57 -7.15 -12.60 2.60
C GLU A 57 -7.80 -13.51 1.56
N GLU A 58 -8.44 -12.93 0.55
CA GLU A 58 -9.15 -13.69 -0.48
C GLU A 58 -8.22 -14.52 -1.37
N ASN A 59 -6.96 -14.12 -1.50
CA ASN A 59 -5.99 -14.79 -2.37
C ASN A 59 -4.89 -15.51 -1.60
N HIS A 60 -5.03 -15.63 -0.30
CA HIS A 60 -4.03 -16.29 0.56
C HIS A 60 -2.64 -15.66 0.43
N VAL A 61 -2.61 -14.34 0.32
CA VAL A 61 -1.37 -13.55 0.27
C VAL A 61 -1.03 -13.11 1.69
N SER A 62 0.24 -13.15 2.05
CA SER A 62 0.70 -12.66 3.35
C SER A 62 0.44 -11.16 3.48
N VAL A 63 0.13 -10.70 4.69
CA VAL A 63 -0.10 -9.27 4.94
C VAL A 63 0.66 -8.82 6.19
N LYS A 64 1.25 -7.65 6.11
CA LYS A 64 1.90 -6.98 7.24
C LYS A 64 1.13 -5.68 7.50
N ILE A 65 0.56 -5.55 8.68
CA ILE A 65 -0.29 -4.42 9.06
C ILE A 65 0.46 -3.49 10.00
N PHE A 66 0.39 -2.18 9.70
CA PHE A 66 0.98 -1.13 10.52
C PHE A 66 -0.12 -0.18 10.97
N PRO A 67 -0.84 -0.50 12.04
CA PRO A 67 -1.89 0.41 12.52
C PRO A 67 -1.25 1.66 13.13
N ALA A 68 -1.86 2.81 12.86
CA ALA A 68 -1.39 4.06 13.45
C ALA A 68 -1.77 4.10 14.94
N ASP A 69 -0.84 4.54 15.77
CA ASP A 69 -1.05 4.64 17.21
C ASP A 69 -1.53 6.05 17.58
N TRP A 70 -2.81 6.30 17.37
CA TRP A 70 -3.41 7.61 17.63
C TRP A 70 -3.38 8.01 19.10
N VAL A 71 -3.37 7.02 19.98
CA VAL A 71 -3.31 7.29 21.43
C VAL A 71 -1.95 7.88 21.80
N LYS A 72 -0.88 7.29 21.29
CA LYS A 72 0.49 7.71 21.60
C LYS A 72 0.93 8.97 20.85
N TYR A 73 0.65 9.02 19.52
CA TYR A 73 1.22 10.04 18.64
C TYR A 73 0.23 11.11 18.20
N LYS A 74 -1.04 10.99 18.54
CA LYS A 74 -2.07 11.97 18.18
C LYS A 74 -2.04 12.24 16.65
N ARG A 75 -1.98 13.51 16.26
CA ARG A 75 -2.00 13.89 14.84
C ARG A 75 -0.82 13.35 14.05
N SER A 76 0.28 13.07 14.72
CA SER A 76 1.47 12.55 14.07
C SER A 76 1.41 11.05 13.79
N ALA A 77 0.38 10.35 14.29
CA ALA A 77 0.30 8.90 14.18
C ALA A 77 0.29 8.41 12.72
N GLY A 78 -0.47 9.07 11.85
CA GLY A 78 -0.51 8.73 10.43
C GLY A 78 0.84 8.88 9.74
N PRO A 79 1.46 10.06 9.80
CA PRO A 79 2.79 10.26 9.23
C PRO A 79 3.85 9.31 9.78
N ILE A 80 3.84 9.04 11.08
CA ILE A 80 4.79 8.10 11.69
C ILE A 80 4.59 6.70 11.13
N ARG A 81 3.32 6.24 11.08
CA ARG A 81 2.99 4.93 10.52
C ARG A 81 3.41 4.82 9.06
N ASN A 82 3.17 5.87 8.25
CA ASN A 82 3.56 5.88 6.84
C ASN A 82 5.07 5.71 6.69
N LYS A 83 5.84 6.40 7.51
CA LYS A 83 7.29 6.24 7.50
C LYS A 83 7.71 4.83 7.92
N GLN A 84 7.06 4.26 8.92
CA GLN A 84 7.33 2.89 9.35
C GLN A 84 7.14 1.88 8.21
N MET A 85 6.08 2.05 7.42
CA MET A 85 5.83 1.17 6.28
C MET A 85 6.91 1.30 5.21
N ILE A 86 7.30 2.52 4.87
CA ILE A 86 8.35 2.76 3.89
C ILE A 86 9.69 2.21 4.39
N ASP A 87 10.02 2.44 5.66
CA ASP A 87 11.25 1.90 6.25
C ASP A 87 11.24 0.36 6.20
N TYR A 88 10.09 -0.25 6.47
CA TYR A 88 9.97 -1.70 6.42
C TYR A 88 10.26 -2.25 5.02
N ILE A 89 9.59 -1.72 3.98
CA ILE A 89 9.80 -2.26 2.63
C ILE A 89 11.17 -1.89 2.08
N THR A 90 11.78 -0.80 2.54
CA THR A 90 13.12 -0.42 2.11
C THR A 90 14.16 -1.47 2.48
N CYS A 91 13.92 -2.26 3.52
CA CYS A 91 14.82 -3.33 3.94
C CYS A 91 14.90 -4.50 2.96
N PHE A 92 13.99 -4.58 2.01
CA PHE A 92 13.90 -5.70 1.08
C PHE A 92 14.34 -5.27 -0.32
N GLU A 93 14.83 -6.24 -1.09
CA GLU A 93 15.27 -5.98 -2.45
C GLU A 93 14.08 -5.77 -3.39
N ASN A 94 13.03 -6.59 -3.23
CA ASN A 94 11.85 -6.55 -4.09
C ASN A 94 10.71 -5.80 -3.39
N LYS A 95 10.40 -4.62 -3.88
CA LYS A 95 9.42 -3.73 -3.24
C LYS A 95 8.77 -2.80 -4.25
N MET A 96 7.54 -2.39 -3.96
CA MET A 96 6.85 -1.37 -4.72
C MET A 96 5.69 -0.80 -3.92
N VAL A 97 5.18 0.33 -4.37
CA VAL A 97 3.99 0.97 -3.80
C VAL A 97 2.91 1.04 -4.86
N VAL A 98 1.68 0.70 -4.49
CA VAL A 98 0.49 0.91 -5.32
C VAL A 98 -0.38 1.90 -4.59
N ALA A 99 -0.60 3.07 -5.19
CA ALA A 99 -1.27 4.18 -4.54
C ALA A 99 -2.49 4.66 -5.34
N PHE A 100 -3.59 4.88 -4.63
CA PHE A 100 -4.82 5.42 -5.21
C PHE A 100 -5.04 6.82 -4.66
N VAL A 101 -4.92 7.83 -5.52
CA VAL A 101 -4.84 9.23 -5.12
C VAL A 101 -6.07 10.00 -5.56
N SER A 102 -6.63 10.79 -4.64
CA SER A 102 -7.64 11.81 -4.94
C SER A 102 -7.08 13.17 -4.53
N PRO A 103 -7.75 14.29 -4.90
CA PRO A 103 -7.27 15.61 -4.51
C PRO A 103 -7.03 15.80 -3.02
N ASN A 104 -7.80 15.07 -2.19
CA ASN A 104 -7.73 15.22 -0.72
C ASN A 104 -6.88 14.16 -0.02
N SER A 105 -6.12 13.38 -0.76
CA SER A 105 -5.33 12.26 -0.20
C SER A 105 -3.96 12.71 0.29
N LYS A 106 -3.92 13.57 1.30
CA LYS A 106 -2.65 14.11 1.82
C LYS A 106 -1.71 13.04 2.34
N GLY A 107 -2.23 12.09 3.11
CA GLY A 107 -1.42 11.00 3.67
C GLY A 107 -0.85 10.10 2.59
N THR A 108 -1.64 9.82 1.55
CA THR A 108 -1.19 9.02 0.42
C THR A 108 -0.08 9.74 -0.34
N LYS A 109 -0.24 11.05 -0.56
CA LYS A 109 0.79 11.86 -1.23
C LYS A 109 2.09 11.88 -0.45
N GLN A 110 2.01 11.91 0.88
CA GLN A 110 3.18 11.81 1.74
C GLN A 110 3.90 10.47 1.55
N THR A 111 3.13 9.38 1.55
CA THR A 111 3.69 8.04 1.34
C THR A 111 4.39 7.94 -0.02
N ILE A 112 3.76 8.49 -1.07
CA ILE A 112 4.35 8.53 -2.41
C ILE A 112 5.67 9.30 -2.39
N SER A 113 5.70 10.47 -1.73
CA SER A 113 6.93 11.27 -1.63
C SER A 113 8.05 10.50 -0.93
N LEU A 114 7.73 9.80 0.15
CA LEU A 114 8.70 8.99 0.87
C LEU A 114 9.23 7.85 -0.02
N ALA A 115 8.35 7.21 -0.78
CA ALA A 115 8.73 6.14 -1.69
C ALA A 115 9.68 6.66 -2.77
N GLU A 116 9.32 7.78 -3.40
CA GLU A 116 10.15 8.39 -4.45
C GLU A 116 11.50 8.81 -3.92
N LYS A 117 11.55 9.37 -2.72
CA LYS A 117 12.79 9.76 -2.06
C LYS A 117 13.71 8.57 -1.83
N ASN A 118 13.15 7.41 -1.58
CA ASN A 118 13.89 6.17 -1.37
C ASN A 118 14.03 5.33 -2.65
N LYS A 119 13.67 5.90 -3.79
CA LYS A 119 13.78 5.26 -5.11
C LYS A 119 12.99 3.95 -5.21
N ILE A 120 11.85 3.89 -4.55
CA ILE A 120 10.95 2.75 -4.61
C ILE A 120 9.95 2.96 -5.75
N PRO A 121 9.76 1.98 -6.63
CA PRO A 121 8.77 2.11 -7.72
C PRO A 121 7.37 2.32 -7.19
N VAL A 122 6.62 3.25 -7.79
CA VAL A 122 5.25 3.56 -7.40
C VAL A 122 4.34 3.49 -8.61
N ILE A 123 3.23 2.75 -8.49
CA ILE A 123 2.14 2.80 -9.45
C ILE A 123 1.10 3.73 -8.84
N ILE A 124 0.84 4.85 -9.51
CA ILE A 124 -0.10 5.86 -9.05
C ILE A 124 -1.35 5.81 -9.92
N THR A 125 -2.51 5.66 -9.30
CA THR A 125 -3.80 5.70 -9.99
C THR A 125 -4.65 6.79 -9.36
N GLU A 126 -5.07 7.74 -10.15
CA GLU A 126 -5.98 8.78 -9.69
C GLU A 126 -7.40 8.28 -9.74
N TYR A 127 -8.20 8.67 -8.76
CA TYR A 127 -9.61 8.36 -8.73
C TYR A 127 -10.40 9.59 -8.32
N GLY A 128 -11.71 9.55 -8.48
CA GLY A 128 -12.62 10.68 -8.35
C GLY A 128 -12.48 11.59 -7.15
N ASN A 129 -13.59 11.97 -6.57
CA ASN A 129 -13.66 13.11 -5.66
C ASN A 129 -13.52 12.72 -4.18
N GLY A 130 -12.64 11.87 -3.86
CA GLY A 130 -12.51 11.42 -2.49
C GLY A 130 -12.37 12.53 -1.45
#